data_812a74795273db5d6d9be10756258513
#
_entry.id   812a74795273db5d6d9be10756258513
#
_cell.length_a   1.000
_cell.length_b   1.000
_cell.length_c   1.000
_cell.angle_alpha   90.00
_cell.angle_beta   90.00
_cell.angle_gamma   90.00
#
_symmetry.space_group_name_H-M   'P 1'
#
loop_
_entity.id
_entity.type
_entity.pdbx_description
1 polymer ?
#
loop_
_entity_poly.entity_id
_entity_poly.type
_entity_poly.pdbx_seq_one_letter_code
_entity_poly.pdbx_strand_id
1 'polypeptide(L)'
;HFREFSVKFDVADYLLTHDLVDLHERREIVTDVDDTPLELEDEDDAGVPLSYPVLSIADLYAMPPAQWLIDGVIAERELTVLYAPPGEGKTFVALDFALHVAAGRDWNDHTVKGGRVLYIAGEGVSGLPARVKAWHAHNQCDPAESFYILPQTVPMVDDEAMFRLTNTIREMGEFDLIVIDTVARALAGAEENSASEMGKFIAACGRLQTDHNASVLGIHHAGKEASKGMRGSSSLLGAVNTSMSCKRVDDNQIKLTFEKQKDIEIAQPISLDMVQVNIGDGAIGEASVALELASIIAEEKHKFQLTTNERLTLKALNNAVHRHGKAPKSNRVKGVRMAVSIKEWRSEAKNLMDTGKRSWLTSFARSASRLVEREVVGKHDDEHWVIE
;
A
#
# COMPACT_ATOMS: atom_id res chain seq x y z
N HIS A 1 45.81 -25.57 14.21
CA HIS A 1 45.49 -24.29 13.61
C HIS A 1 44.00 -23.96 13.67
N PHE A 2 43.13 -24.98 13.57
CA PHE A 2 41.66 -24.78 13.77
C PHE A 2 41.29 -24.40 15.24
N ARG A 3 42.18 -24.63 16.20
CA ARG A 3 41.99 -24.21 17.61
C ARG A 3 42.27 -22.73 17.88
N GLU A 4 42.91 -21.99 16.97
CA GLU A 4 43.19 -20.55 17.13
C GLU A 4 42.15 -19.65 16.49
N PHE A 5 41.28 -20.20 15.61
CA PHE A 5 40.16 -19.46 15.09
C PHE A 5 39.01 -19.57 16.08
N SER A 6 38.86 -18.52 16.90
CA SER A 6 37.69 -18.38 17.76
C SER A 6 36.42 -18.57 16.93
N VAL A 7 35.38 -19.07 17.56
CA VAL A 7 34.02 -19.46 17.13
C VAL A 7 33.31 -18.52 16.11
N LYS A 8 34.04 -17.68 15.38
CA LYS A 8 33.50 -16.67 14.42
C LYS A 8 33.98 -16.83 12.96
N PHE A 9 34.72 -17.89 12.64
CA PHE A 9 35.20 -18.12 11.28
C PHE A 9 34.60 -19.42 10.74
N ASP A 10 33.68 -19.26 9.78
CA ASP A 10 33.17 -20.38 9.01
C ASP A 10 34.30 -20.93 8.09
N VAL A 11 34.33 -22.25 7.93
CA VAL A 11 35.25 -22.93 7.00
C VAL A 11 35.05 -22.40 5.57
N ALA A 12 33.83 -21.96 5.21
CA ALA A 12 33.52 -21.35 3.94
C ALA A 12 34.20 -19.99 3.74
N ASP A 13 34.29 -19.14 4.78
CA ASP A 13 35.01 -17.86 4.73
C ASP A 13 36.53 -18.06 4.59
N TYR A 14 37.07 -19.12 5.16
CA TYR A 14 38.49 -19.47 5.02
C TYR A 14 38.79 -19.94 3.57
N LEU A 15 37.91 -20.74 2.97
CA LEU A 15 38.06 -21.26 1.60
C LEU A 15 37.93 -20.17 0.51
N LEU A 16 37.19 -19.09 0.80
CA LEU A 16 37.07 -17.92 -0.08
C LEU A 16 38.30 -17.01 -0.08
N THR A 17 39.15 -17.09 0.95
CA THR A 17 40.30 -16.20 1.12
C THR A 17 41.66 -16.88 0.95
N HIS A 18 41.71 -18.21 0.85
CA HIS A 18 42.94 -19.00 0.77
C HIS A 18 42.90 -20.08 -0.33
N ASP A 19 44.00 -20.24 -1.05
CA ASP A 19 44.11 -21.23 -2.11
C ASP A 19 44.06 -22.65 -1.53
N LEU A 20 43.42 -23.60 -2.21
CA LEU A 20 43.33 -25.02 -1.80
C LEU A 20 44.70 -25.69 -1.57
N VAL A 21 45.74 -25.15 -2.18
CA VAL A 21 47.13 -25.62 -2.02
C VAL A 21 47.64 -25.32 -0.62
N ASP A 22 47.31 -24.19 0.00
CA ASP A 22 47.70 -23.80 1.35
C ASP A 22 47.11 -24.75 2.44
N LEU A 23 45.93 -25.30 2.18
CA LEU A 23 45.32 -26.29 3.07
C LEU A 23 45.99 -27.68 3.00
N HIS A 24 46.56 -28.04 1.84
CA HIS A 24 47.24 -29.34 1.69
C HIS A 24 48.60 -29.36 2.35
N GLU A 25 49.39 -28.27 2.21
CA GLU A 25 50.70 -28.15 2.86
C GLU A 25 50.61 -28.08 4.39
N ARG A 26 49.53 -27.54 4.94
CA ARG A 26 49.30 -27.46 6.38
C ARG A 26 48.75 -28.74 6.99
N ARG A 27 48.29 -29.68 6.21
CA ARG A 27 47.77 -30.97 6.68
C ARG A 27 48.87 -31.89 7.23
N GLU A 28 50.10 -31.70 6.79
CA GLU A 28 51.27 -32.47 7.30
C GLU A 28 51.76 -32.03 8.69
N ILE A 29 51.31 -30.88 9.20
CA ILE A 29 51.76 -30.34 10.49
C ILE A 29 50.86 -30.76 11.66
N VAL A 30 49.71 -31.40 11.39
CA VAL A 30 48.73 -31.80 12.43
C VAL A 30 48.72 -33.31 12.60
N THR A 31 49.86 -33.88 13.06
CA THR A 31 49.96 -35.33 13.33
C THR A 31 49.74 -35.71 14.79
N ASP A 32 49.44 -34.77 15.67
CA ASP A 32 49.14 -35.04 17.09
C ASP A 32 47.77 -34.41 17.45
N VAL A 33 46.68 -34.94 16.88
CA VAL A 33 45.32 -34.66 17.41
C VAL A 33 44.87 -35.88 18.18
N ASP A 34 44.70 -35.70 19.50
CA ASP A 34 44.03 -36.62 20.40
C ASP A 34 42.67 -37.05 19.75
N ASP A 35 42.50 -38.35 19.51
CA ASP A 35 41.31 -38.96 18.91
C ASP A 35 40.09 -38.96 19.85
N THR A 36 40.02 -38.04 20.78
CA THR A 36 38.81 -37.85 21.59
C THR A 36 37.75 -37.25 20.71
N PRO A 37 36.58 -37.90 20.48
CA PRO A 37 35.46 -37.28 19.74
C PRO A 37 35.12 -35.95 20.40
N LEU A 38 35.23 -34.86 19.68
CA LEU A 38 34.63 -33.60 20.09
C LEU A 38 33.12 -33.87 20.17
N GLU A 39 32.59 -33.99 21.38
CA GLU A 39 31.18 -33.77 21.63
C GLU A 39 30.94 -32.33 21.21
N LEU A 40 30.40 -32.17 19.99
CA LEU A 40 29.78 -30.92 19.61
C LEU A 40 28.58 -30.75 20.55
N GLU A 41 28.79 -29.91 21.58
CA GLU A 41 27.62 -29.38 22.27
C GLU A 41 26.76 -28.72 21.13
N ASP A 42 25.58 -29.26 20.94
CA ASP A 42 24.55 -28.66 20.11
C ASP A 42 24.20 -27.28 20.71
N GLU A 43 25.06 -26.27 20.45
CA GLU A 43 24.60 -24.90 20.55
C GLU A 43 23.48 -24.79 19.51
N ASP A 44 22.30 -24.38 19.95
CA ASP A 44 21.10 -24.13 19.16
C ASP A 44 21.43 -23.29 17.90
N ASP A 45 22.07 -23.93 16.92
CA ASP A 45 22.01 -23.50 15.54
C ASP A 45 20.58 -23.83 15.08
N ALA A 46 19.68 -22.86 15.16
CA ALA A 46 18.38 -22.91 14.53
C ALA A 46 18.59 -22.92 13.01
N GLY A 47 19.34 -23.92 12.56
CA GLY A 47 19.68 -24.15 11.18
C GLY A 47 18.42 -24.33 10.36
N VAL A 48 18.47 -23.89 9.13
CA VAL A 48 17.44 -24.16 8.11
C VAL A 48 17.05 -25.62 8.20
N PRO A 49 15.77 -25.97 8.40
CA PRO A 49 15.36 -27.37 8.54
C PRO A 49 15.85 -28.16 7.33
N LEU A 50 16.54 -29.28 7.57
CA LEU A 50 17.07 -30.15 6.50
C LEU A 50 15.97 -30.87 5.73
N SER A 51 14.70 -30.68 6.08
CA SER A 51 13.53 -31.28 5.43
C SER A 51 12.40 -30.31 5.30
N TYR A 52 11.60 -30.46 4.25
CA TYR A 52 10.38 -29.68 4.06
C TYR A 52 9.29 -30.20 5.01
N PRO A 53 8.50 -29.30 5.66
CA PRO A 53 7.37 -29.67 6.47
C PRO A 53 6.25 -30.22 5.58
N VAL A 54 5.81 -31.45 5.81
CA VAL A 54 4.70 -32.10 5.11
C VAL A 54 3.54 -32.22 6.09
N LEU A 55 2.39 -31.65 5.73
CA LEU A 55 1.19 -31.67 6.56
C LEU A 55 0.23 -32.76 6.07
N SER A 56 -0.39 -33.44 7.01
CA SER A 56 -1.53 -34.32 6.72
C SER A 56 -2.83 -33.51 6.55
N ILE A 57 -3.89 -34.12 6.04
CA ILE A 57 -5.21 -33.48 5.98
C ILE A 57 -5.71 -33.10 7.38
N ALA A 58 -5.39 -33.90 8.39
CA ALA A 58 -5.77 -33.61 9.77
C ALA A 58 -5.06 -32.34 10.28
N ASP A 59 -3.77 -32.17 9.95
CA ASP A 59 -3.01 -30.97 10.29
C ASP A 59 -3.61 -29.74 9.60
N LEU A 60 -3.99 -29.87 8.30
CA LEU A 60 -4.64 -28.78 7.56
C LEU A 60 -5.97 -28.36 8.19
N TYR A 61 -6.76 -29.31 8.66
CA TYR A 61 -8.04 -29.00 9.35
C TYR A 61 -7.83 -28.37 10.74
N ALA A 62 -6.68 -28.64 11.37
CA ALA A 62 -6.33 -28.05 12.65
C ALA A 62 -5.67 -26.65 12.52
N MET A 63 -5.33 -26.23 11.29
CA MET A 63 -4.75 -24.91 11.08
C MET A 63 -5.73 -23.80 11.49
N PRO A 64 -5.25 -22.76 12.18
CA PRO A 64 -6.08 -21.59 12.47
C PRO A 64 -6.48 -20.88 11.16
N PRO A 65 -7.62 -20.17 11.15
CA PRO A 65 -7.95 -19.31 10.02
C PRO A 65 -6.86 -18.27 9.75
N ALA A 66 -6.85 -17.70 8.55
CA ALA A 66 -5.92 -16.65 8.18
C ALA A 66 -5.87 -15.55 9.25
N GLN A 67 -4.68 -15.23 9.72
CA GLN A 67 -4.45 -14.20 10.72
C GLN A 67 -4.11 -12.89 10.03
N TRP A 68 -4.44 -11.78 10.67
CA TRP A 68 -4.27 -10.44 10.13
C TRP A 68 -3.39 -9.60 11.04
N LEU A 69 -2.47 -8.88 10.44
CA LEU A 69 -1.71 -7.84 11.12
C LEU A 69 -2.53 -6.54 11.20
N ILE A 70 -3.22 -6.20 10.10
CA ILE A 70 -4.30 -5.21 10.06
C ILE A 70 -5.50 -5.92 9.43
N ASP A 71 -6.57 -6.08 10.19
CA ASP A 71 -7.72 -6.90 9.80
C ASP A 71 -8.28 -6.47 8.43
N GLY A 72 -8.40 -7.45 7.52
CA GLY A 72 -8.85 -7.22 6.15
C GLY A 72 -7.95 -6.36 5.27
N VAL A 73 -6.72 -5.97 5.71
CA VAL A 73 -5.80 -5.10 4.97
C VAL A 73 -4.44 -5.76 4.76
N ILE A 74 -3.77 -6.19 5.82
CA ILE A 74 -2.47 -6.84 5.77
C ILE A 74 -2.55 -8.17 6.51
N ALA A 75 -2.47 -9.27 5.75
CA ALA A 75 -2.43 -10.62 6.32
C ALA A 75 -1.05 -10.91 6.92
N GLU A 76 -1.03 -11.70 8.02
CA GLU A 76 0.22 -12.14 8.65
C GLU A 76 1.00 -13.06 7.71
N ARG A 77 2.33 -12.86 7.69
CA ARG A 77 3.31 -13.67 6.92
C ARG A 77 3.01 -13.72 5.43
N GLU A 78 2.33 -12.71 4.91
CA GLU A 78 1.98 -12.62 3.51
C GLU A 78 2.56 -11.36 2.85
N LEU A 79 2.64 -11.39 1.51
CA LEU A 79 3.09 -10.25 0.72
C LEU A 79 1.91 -9.38 0.33
N THR A 80 1.92 -8.14 0.79
CA THR A 80 1.00 -7.08 0.39
C THR A 80 1.73 -6.05 -0.46
N VAL A 81 1.09 -5.53 -1.51
CA VAL A 81 1.65 -4.46 -2.33
C VAL A 81 0.70 -3.26 -2.38
N LEU A 82 1.24 -2.09 -2.07
CA LEU A 82 0.62 -0.79 -2.26
C LEU A 82 1.25 -0.09 -3.46
N TYR A 83 0.48 0.22 -4.49
CA TYR A 83 1.02 0.85 -5.67
C TYR A 83 0.24 2.10 -6.11
N ALA A 84 0.94 3.04 -6.74
CA ALA A 84 0.36 4.23 -7.34
C ALA A 84 1.40 4.97 -8.20
N PRO A 85 1.01 5.96 -9.03
CA PRO A 85 1.92 6.93 -9.61
C PRO A 85 2.72 7.71 -8.54
N PRO A 86 3.84 8.35 -8.90
CA PRO A 86 4.54 9.27 -8.00
C PRO A 86 3.61 10.39 -7.52
N GLY A 87 3.75 10.80 -6.23
CA GLY A 87 2.99 11.92 -5.66
C GLY A 87 1.59 11.58 -5.13
N GLU A 88 1.09 10.37 -5.34
CA GLU A 88 -0.26 9.95 -4.93
C GLU A 88 -0.41 9.60 -3.42
N GLY A 89 0.65 9.72 -2.62
CA GLY A 89 0.58 9.55 -1.17
C GLY A 89 0.95 8.15 -0.64
N LYS A 90 1.49 7.23 -1.45
CA LYS A 90 1.87 5.86 -1.04
C LYS A 90 2.65 5.79 0.28
N THR A 91 3.70 6.60 0.39
CA THR A 91 4.55 6.62 1.59
C THR A 91 3.78 7.07 2.84
N PHE A 92 2.80 7.97 2.72
CA PHE A 92 1.95 8.35 3.85
C PHE A 92 1.08 7.18 4.30
N VAL A 93 0.44 6.48 3.35
CA VAL A 93 -0.40 5.30 3.66
C VAL A 93 0.45 4.18 4.26
N ALA A 94 1.63 3.90 3.70
CA ALA A 94 2.51 2.83 4.21
C ALA A 94 3.07 3.16 5.61
N LEU A 95 3.44 4.43 5.87
CA LEU A 95 3.85 4.87 7.20
C LEU A 95 2.70 4.79 8.20
N ASP A 96 1.50 5.14 7.78
CA ASP A 96 0.30 5.07 8.62
C ASP A 96 0.03 3.63 9.07
N PHE A 97 0.02 2.66 8.15
CA PHE A 97 -0.05 1.24 8.49
C PHE A 97 1.06 0.81 9.46
N ALA A 98 2.31 1.14 9.12
CA ALA A 98 3.48 0.73 9.86
C ALA A 98 3.48 1.27 11.30
N LEU A 99 3.09 2.53 11.49
CA LEU A 99 3.03 3.17 12.79
C LEU A 99 1.84 2.69 13.64
N HIS A 100 0.70 2.37 13.03
CA HIS A 100 -0.42 1.72 13.72
C HIS A 100 -0.02 0.33 14.24
N VAL A 101 0.67 -0.47 13.42
CA VAL A 101 1.21 -1.77 13.85
C VAL A 101 2.22 -1.59 14.99
N ALA A 102 3.19 -0.69 14.85
CA ALA A 102 4.21 -0.47 15.87
C ALA A 102 3.63 0.06 17.19
N ALA A 103 2.58 0.87 17.13
CA ALA A 103 1.91 1.40 18.30
C ALA A 103 0.84 0.45 18.91
N GLY A 104 0.52 -0.64 18.21
CA GLY A 104 -0.56 -1.57 18.62
C GLY A 104 -1.93 -0.89 18.71
N ARG A 105 -2.22 0.04 17.77
CA ARG A 105 -3.45 0.81 17.74
C ARG A 105 -4.28 0.44 16.51
N ASP A 106 -5.58 0.32 16.68
CA ASP A 106 -6.49 0.03 15.58
C ASP A 106 -6.33 1.08 14.47
N TRP A 107 -6.32 0.62 13.23
CA TRP A 107 -6.25 1.47 12.04
C TRP A 107 -7.66 1.76 11.56
N ASN A 108 -8.13 2.98 11.83
CA ASN A 108 -9.54 3.34 11.61
C ASN A 108 -10.47 2.33 12.31
N ASP A 109 -11.35 1.65 11.57
CA ASP A 109 -12.26 0.62 12.11
C ASP A 109 -11.69 -0.81 12.00
N HIS A 110 -10.39 -0.96 11.64
CA HIS A 110 -9.74 -2.25 11.49
C HIS A 110 -8.88 -2.57 12.72
N THR A 111 -9.11 -3.72 13.33
CA THR A 111 -8.28 -4.20 14.44
C THR A 111 -6.85 -4.45 13.99
N VAL A 112 -5.89 -4.03 14.81
CA VAL A 112 -4.46 -4.18 14.53
C VAL A 112 -3.81 -5.07 15.58
N LYS A 113 -3.11 -6.11 15.13
CA LYS A 113 -2.15 -6.83 15.94
C LYS A 113 -0.89 -6.00 16.06
N GLY A 114 -0.60 -5.50 17.26
CA GLY A 114 0.63 -4.77 17.53
C GLY A 114 1.87 -5.64 17.32
N GLY A 115 2.96 -5.03 16.86
CA GLY A 115 4.19 -5.76 16.59
C GLY A 115 5.37 -4.86 16.24
N ARG A 116 6.55 -5.48 16.05
CA ARG A 116 7.76 -4.77 15.64
C ARG A 116 7.76 -4.53 14.14
N VAL A 117 8.17 -3.33 13.74
CA VAL A 117 8.19 -2.90 12.36
C VAL A 117 9.58 -2.49 11.92
N LEU A 118 10.05 -3.04 10.79
CA LEU A 118 11.24 -2.58 10.10
C LEU A 118 10.81 -1.85 8.80
N TYR A 119 11.09 -0.56 8.72
CA TYR A 119 10.83 0.25 7.54
C TYR A 119 12.12 0.48 6.75
N ILE A 120 12.27 -0.20 5.61
CA ILE A 120 13.42 -0.06 4.70
C ILE A 120 13.15 1.11 3.77
N ALA A 121 13.77 2.25 4.05
CA ALA A 121 13.58 3.51 3.36
C ALA A 121 14.62 3.71 2.25
N GLY A 122 14.33 3.25 1.04
CA GLY A 122 15.17 3.47 -0.14
C GLY A 122 15.01 4.86 -0.77
N GLU A 123 13.96 5.60 -0.40
CA GLU A 123 13.65 6.94 -0.91
C GLU A 123 13.15 7.87 0.19
N GLY A 124 13.35 9.18 0.03
CA GLY A 124 12.71 10.22 0.84
C GLY A 124 13.03 10.20 2.34
N VAL A 125 14.16 9.64 2.75
CA VAL A 125 14.58 9.49 4.16
C VAL A 125 14.52 10.81 4.93
N SER A 126 14.93 11.93 4.31
CA SER A 126 14.94 13.24 4.95
C SER A 126 13.56 13.75 5.39
N GLY A 127 12.50 13.29 4.73
CA GLY A 127 11.11 13.66 5.06
C GLY A 127 10.47 12.78 6.13
N LEU A 128 11.05 11.62 6.45
CA LEU A 128 10.46 10.66 7.40
C LEU A 128 10.30 11.23 8.81
N PRO A 129 11.30 11.93 9.40
CA PRO A 129 11.16 12.44 10.76
C PRO A 129 9.94 13.36 10.92
N ALA A 130 9.69 14.26 9.96
CA ALA A 130 8.55 15.15 9.99
C ALA A 130 7.21 14.40 9.90
N ARG A 131 7.14 13.39 9.04
CA ARG A 131 5.93 12.55 8.87
C ARG A 131 5.63 11.72 10.11
N VAL A 132 6.66 11.08 10.70
CA VAL A 132 6.53 10.29 11.92
C VAL A 132 6.11 11.17 13.10
N LYS A 133 6.71 12.36 13.27
CA LYS A 133 6.29 13.33 14.30
C LYS A 133 4.83 13.76 14.11
N ALA A 134 4.43 14.06 12.87
CA ALA A 134 3.05 14.46 12.58
C ALA A 134 2.06 13.35 12.92
N TRP A 135 2.40 12.10 12.61
CA TRP A 135 1.57 10.95 12.95
C TRP A 135 1.38 10.81 14.47
N HIS A 136 2.46 10.88 15.26
CA HIS A 136 2.36 10.79 16.73
C HIS A 136 1.58 11.97 17.32
N ALA A 137 1.80 13.19 16.83
CA ALA A 137 1.07 14.36 17.29
C ALA A 137 -0.44 14.27 16.96
N HIS A 138 -0.78 13.80 15.76
CA HIS A 138 -2.17 13.59 15.34
C HIS A 138 -2.86 12.52 16.18
N ASN A 139 -2.22 11.39 16.36
CA ASN A 139 -2.74 10.24 17.10
C ASN A 139 -2.62 10.39 18.63
N GLN A 140 -2.03 11.49 19.13
CA GLN A 140 -1.86 11.78 20.56
C GLN A 140 -1.26 10.61 21.34
N CYS A 141 -0.16 10.06 20.83
CA CYS A 141 0.55 8.95 21.45
C CYS A 141 2.05 9.20 21.50
N ASP A 142 2.71 8.52 22.46
CA ASP A 142 4.16 8.54 22.57
C ASP A 142 4.83 7.84 21.37
N PRO A 143 6.10 8.14 21.08
CA PRO A 143 6.85 7.48 20.03
C PRO A 143 6.83 5.95 20.21
N ALA A 144 6.49 5.24 19.15
CA ALA A 144 6.43 3.78 19.14
C ALA A 144 7.84 3.20 19.17
N GLU A 145 8.26 2.60 20.30
CA GLU A 145 9.58 1.96 20.47
C GLU A 145 9.79 0.75 19.57
N SER A 146 8.70 0.18 19.04
CA SER A 146 8.69 -0.97 18.13
C SER A 146 8.86 -0.58 16.64
N PHE A 147 9.10 0.69 16.33
CA PHE A 147 9.28 1.17 14.96
C PHE A 147 10.76 1.45 14.67
N TYR A 148 11.32 0.71 13.72
CA TYR A 148 12.72 0.80 13.32
C TYR A 148 12.82 1.21 11.84
N ILE A 149 13.82 2.03 11.53
CA ILE A 149 14.08 2.49 10.15
C ILE A 149 15.46 2.04 9.71
N LEU A 150 15.54 1.38 8.55
CA LEU A 150 16.77 1.16 7.82
C LEU A 150 16.86 2.24 6.72
N PRO A 151 17.67 3.32 6.93
CA PRO A 151 17.66 4.50 6.06
C PRO A 151 18.53 4.33 4.82
N GLN A 152 18.41 3.19 4.16
CA GLN A 152 19.15 2.88 2.94
C GLN A 152 18.42 1.85 2.08
N THR A 153 18.79 1.80 0.80
CA THR A 153 18.30 0.78 -0.13
C THR A 153 18.95 -0.57 0.19
N VAL A 154 18.16 -1.63 0.19
CA VAL A 154 18.62 -3.02 0.21
C VAL A 154 18.33 -3.65 -1.15
N PRO A 155 19.37 -4.03 -1.93
CA PRO A 155 19.21 -4.76 -3.19
C PRO A 155 18.74 -6.20 -2.93
N MET A 156 17.43 -6.43 -2.87
CA MET A 156 16.87 -7.73 -2.49
C MET A 156 17.02 -8.84 -3.55
N VAL A 157 17.52 -8.49 -4.74
CA VAL A 157 17.87 -9.43 -5.81
C VAL A 157 19.34 -9.90 -5.71
N ASP A 158 20.10 -9.31 -4.80
CA ASP A 158 21.50 -9.61 -4.53
C ASP A 158 21.60 -10.47 -3.26
N ASP A 159 22.27 -11.64 -3.36
CA ASP A 159 22.33 -12.61 -2.26
C ASP A 159 23.15 -12.09 -1.07
N GLU A 160 24.21 -11.31 -1.29
CA GLU A 160 25.01 -10.73 -0.22
C GLU A 160 24.24 -9.67 0.56
N ALA A 161 23.50 -8.82 -0.14
CA ALA A 161 22.64 -7.82 0.49
C ALA A 161 21.51 -8.47 1.31
N MET A 162 20.93 -9.56 0.79
CA MET A 162 19.92 -10.33 1.52
C MET A 162 20.52 -11.04 2.75
N PHE A 163 21.71 -11.60 2.63
CA PHE A 163 22.41 -12.18 3.78
C PHE A 163 22.65 -11.14 4.89
N ARG A 164 23.11 -9.94 4.54
CA ARG A 164 23.27 -8.85 5.51
C ARG A 164 21.96 -8.43 6.16
N LEU A 165 20.86 -8.34 5.36
CA LEU A 165 19.53 -7.99 5.88
C LEU A 165 19.03 -9.04 6.87
N THR A 166 19.13 -10.32 6.51
CA THR A 166 18.67 -11.42 7.39
C THR A 166 19.49 -11.51 8.68
N ASN A 167 20.80 -11.27 8.61
CA ASN A 167 21.64 -11.19 9.82
C ASN A 167 21.24 -10.00 10.69
N THR A 168 21.00 -8.83 10.10
CA THR A 168 20.50 -7.66 10.84
C THR A 168 19.18 -7.97 11.56
N ILE A 169 18.27 -8.66 10.88
CA ILE A 169 16.98 -9.06 11.46
C ILE A 169 17.22 -10.03 12.64
N ARG A 170 18.10 -11.04 12.49
CA ARG A 170 18.41 -11.99 13.56
C ARG A 170 19.03 -11.30 14.79
N GLU A 171 19.96 -10.37 14.58
CA GLU A 171 20.60 -9.62 15.66
C GLU A 171 19.63 -8.69 16.41
N MET A 172 18.69 -8.08 15.69
CA MET A 172 17.69 -7.19 16.27
C MET A 172 16.47 -7.92 16.86
N GLY A 173 16.29 -9.20 16.53
CA GLY A 173 15.09 -9.98 16.78
C GLY A 173 14.02 -9.80 15.68
N GLU A 174 13.07 -10.72 15.65
CA GLU A 174 12.04 -10.79 14.61
C GLU A 174 11.19 -9.51 14.50
N PHE A 175 10.70 -9.25 13.29
CA PHE A 175 9.78 -8.17 12.97
C PHE A 175 8.45 -8.74 12.45
N ASP A 176 7.34 -8.23 12.92
CA ASP A 176 6.00 -8.63 12.45
C ASP A 176 5.68 -8.03 11.07
N LEU A 177 6.22 -6.83 10.77
CA LEU A 177 6.07 -6.15 9.50
C LEU A 177 7.40 -5.62 8.98
N ILE A 178 7.71 -5.95 7.73
CA ILE A 178 8.83 -5.35 6.98
C ILE A 178 8.25 -4.55 5.82
N VAL A 179 8.50 -3.24 5.82
CA VAL A 179 8.06 -2.32 4.75
C VAL A 179 9.23 -2.05 3.81
N ILE A 180 9.01 -2.18 2.51
CA ILE A 180 10.00 -1.95 1.45
C ILE A 180 9.58 -0.73 0.63
N ASP A 181 10.21 0.40 0.87
CA ASP A 181 9.92 1.67 0.16
C ASP A 181 11.15 2.14 -0.64
N THR A 182 11.27 1.80 -1.92
CA THR A 182 10.30 1.16 -2.81
C THR A 182 10.83 -0.15 -3.42
N VAL A 183 9.92 -0.99 -3.98
CA VAL A 183 10.28 -2.21 -4.75
C VAL A 183 11.26 -1.89 -5.87
N ALA A 184 11.09 -0.76 -6.57
CA ALA A 184 11.99 -0.32 -7.62
C ALA A 184 13.44 -0.15 -7.12
N ARG A 185 13.62 0.36 -5.90
CA ARG A 185 14.94 0.49 -5.26
C ARG A 185 15.48 -0.85 -4.80
N ALA A 186 14.62 -1.73 -4.30
CA ALA A 186 15.01 -3.08 -3.89
C ALA A 186 15.44 -3.97 -5.07
N LEU A 187 15.01 -3.65 -6.29
CA LEU A 187 15.49 -4.29 -7.52
C LEU A 187 16.88 -3.78 -7.97
N ALA A 188 17.40 -2.69 -7.39
CA ALA A 188 18.77 -2.17 -7.57
C ALA A 188 19.24 -2.02 -9.02
N GLY A 189 18.37 -1.53 -9.91
CA GLY A 189 18.69 -1.31 -11.32
C GLY A 189 18.44 -2.52 -12.24
N ALA A 190 17.97 -3.64 -11.68
CA ALA A 190 17.40 -4.73 -12.48
C ALA A 190 16.12 -4.26 -13.18
N GLU A 191 15.80 -4.86 -14.32
CA GLU A 191 14.60 -4.48 -15.08
C GLU A 191 13.33 -4.87 -14.33
N GLU A 192 12.54 -3.88 -13.89
CA GLU A 192 11.23 -4.08 -13.25
C GLU A 192 10.25 -4.93 -14.10
N ASN A 193 10.41 -4.91 -15.44
CA ASN A 193 9.60 -5.67 -16.37
C ASN A 193 10.11 -7.12 -16.57
N SER A 194 11.30 -7.44 -16.07
CA SER A 194 11.85 -8.79 -16.15
C SER A 194 11.14 -9.71 -15.17
N ALA A 195 10.49 -10.76 -15.69
CA ALA A 195 9.87 -11.78 -14.86
C ALA A 195 10.89 -12.52 -13.99
N SER A 196 12.13 -12.68 -14.46
CA SER A 196 13.24 -13.30 -13.72
C SER A 196 13.64 -12.46 -12.50
N GLU A 197 13.90 -11.16 -12.70
CA GLU A 197 14.32 -10.28 -11.61
C GLU A 197 13.20 -10.05 -10.59
N MET A 198 11.97 -9.90 -11.06
CA MET A 198 10.81 -9.85 -10.18
C MET A 198 10.63 -11.16 -9.41
N GLY A 199 10.93 -12.32 -10.04
CA GLY A 199 10.92 -13.63 -9.38
C GLY A 199 11.92 -13.71 -8.22
N LYS A 200 13.13 -13.15 -8.37
CA LYS A 200 14.13 -13.07 -7.29
C LYS A 200 13.63 -12.22 -6.12
N PHE A 201 13.04 -11.05 -6.42
CA PHE A 201 12.45 -10.18 -5.39
C PHE A 201 11.32 -10.90 -4.63
N ILE A 202 10.42 -11.59 -5.34
CA ILE A 202 9.35 -12.37 -4.73
C ILE A 202 9.92 -13.48 -3.85
N ALA A 203 10.96 -14.18 -4.31
CA ALA A 203 11.64 -15.21 -3.52
C ALA A 203 12.30 -14.64 -2.27
N ALA A 204 12.91 -13.46 -2.36
CA ALA A 204 13.46 -12.75 -1.22
C ALA A 204 12.37 -12.37 -0.19
N CYS A 205 11.23 -11.86 -0.65
CA CYS A 205 10.07 -11.64 0.24
C CYS A 205 9.60 -12.94 0.89
N GLY A 206 9.54 -14.04 0.13
CA GLY A 206 9.18 -15.36 0.64
C GLY A 206 10.12 -15.83 1.76
N ARG A 207 11.44 -15.59 1.64
CA ARG A 207 12.41 -15.88 2.72
C ARG A 207 12.13 -15.06 3.98
N LEU A 208 11.81 -13.76 3.86
CA LEU A 208 11.44 -12.94 5.02
C LEU A 208 10.16 -13.46 5.70
N GLN A 209 9.21 -13.99 4.94
CA GLN A 209 7.97 -14.56 5.46
C GLN A 209 8.19 -15.89 6.17
N THR A 210 9.00 -16.79 5.60
CA THR A 210 9.19 -18.15 6.11
C THR A 210 10.25 -18.22 7.22
N ASP A 211 11.39 -17.53 7.04
CA ASP A 211 12.55 -17.65 7.92
C ASP A 211 12.48 -16.69 9.10
N HIS A 212 11.71 -15.60 8.96
CA HIS A 212 11.57 -14.56 9.99
C HIS A 212 10.11 -14.29 10.39
N ASN A 213 9.16 -15.09 9.96
CA ASN A 213 7.73 -14.94 10.25
C ASN A 213 7.16 -13.53 9.96
N ALA A 214 7.79 -12.76 9.09
CA ALA A 214 7.43 -11.38 8.81
C ALA A 214 6.33 -11.26 7.76
N SER A 215 5.40 -10.33 7.96
CA SER A 215 4.55 -9.82 6.88
C SER A 215 5.36 -8.80 6.06
N VAL A 216 5.18 -8.77 4.75
CA VAL A 216 5.93 -7.86 3.87
C VAL A 216 4.97 -6.90 3.17
N LEU A 217 5.24 -5.59 3.28
CA LEU A 217 4.54 -4.55 2.54
C LEU A 217 5.48 -3.90 1.52
N GLY A 218 5.29 -4.19 0.24
CA GLY A 218 6.03 -3.56 -0.86
C GLY A 218 5.33 -2.31 -1.39
N ILE A 219 6.06 -1.19 -1.47
CA ILE A 219 5.57 0.03 -2.11
C ILE A 219 6.07 0.06 -3.55
N HIS A 220 5.16 0.12 -4.52
CA HIS A 220 5.49 0.00 -5.93
C HIS A 220 4.94 1.16 -6.77
N HIS A 221 5.52 1.38 -7.93
CA HIS A 221 5.03 2.38 -8.87
C HIS A 221 3.97 1.79 -9.81
N ALA A 222 2.94 2.57 -10.13
CA ALA A 222 2.01 2.23 -11.20
C ALA A 222 2.71 2.31 -12.56
N GLY A 223 2.19 1.57 -13.55
CA GLY A 223 2.59 1.68 -14.94
C GLY A 223 2.35 3.09 -15.52
N LYS A 224 2.95 3.41 -16.67
CA LYS A 224 2.76 4.70 -17.36
C LYS A 224 1.29 5.02 -17.64
N GLU A 225 0.48 3.99 -17.85
CA GLU A 225 -0.98 4.09 -17.93
C GLU A 225 -1.55 3.51 -16.63
N ALA A 226 -1.93 4.38 -15.70
CA ALA A 226 -2.47 3.99 -14.39
C ALA A 226 -3.68 3.05 -14.50
N SER A 227 -4.42 3.10 -15.61
CA SER A 227 -5.53 2.20 -15.93
C SER A 227 -5.11 0.75 -16.22
N LYS A 228 -3.82 0.48 -16.41
CA LYS A 228 -3.28 -0.88 -16.66
C LYS A 228 -2.74 -1.56 -15.39
N GLY A 229 -2.91 -0.95 -14.21
CA GLY A 229 -2.48 -1.53 -12.93
C GLY A 229 -1.00 -1.30 -12.61
N MET A 230 -0.41 -2.19 -11.81
CA MET A 230 0.99 -2.12 -11.37
C MET A 230 1.96 -2.11 -12.56
N ARG A 231 3.04 -1.36 -12.41
CA ARG A 231 4.18 -1.40 -13.35
C ARG A 231 4.93 -2.73 -13.20
N GLY A 232 5.51 -3.21 -14.30
CA GLY A 232 6.40 -4.37 -14.28
C GLY A 232 5.72 -5.69 -14.61
N SER A 233 6.32 -6.78 -14.15
CA SER A 233 5.87 -8.13 -14.46
C SER A 233 4.57 -8.48 -13.75
N SER A 234 3.66 -9.16 -14.46
CA SER A 234 2.45 -9.78 -13.90
C SER A 234 2.74 -10.82 -12.81
N SER A 235 4.01 -11.27 -12.70
CA SER A 235 4.48 -12.19 -11.67
C SER A 235 4.24 -11.65 -10.27
N LEU A 236 4.47 -10.34 -10.04
CA LEU A 236 4.24 -9.74 -8.73
C LEU A 236 2.76 -9.78 -8.34
N LEU A 237 1.86 -9.41 -9.26
CA LEU A 237 0.42 -9.49 -8.99
C LEU A 237 -0.04 -10.94 -8.73
N GLY A 238 0.59 -11.91 -9.40
CA GLY A 238 0.35 -13.34 -9.16
C GLY A 238 0.74 -13.76 -7.73
N ALA A 239 1.87 -13.28 -7.24
CA ALA A 239 2.48 -13.69 -5.97
C ALA A 239 1.84 -13.04 -4.73
N VAL A 240 1.36 -11.79 -4.82
CA VAL A 240 0.83 -11.07 -3.65
C VAL A 240 -0.48 -11.67 -3.14
N ASN A 241 -0.66 -11.64 -1.83
CA ASN A 241 -1.94 -11.94 -1.18
C ASN A 241 -2.91 -10.78 -1.35
N THR A 242 -2.49 -9.57 -0.99
CA THR A 242 -3.28 -8.34 -1.13
C THR A 242 -2.58 -7.34 -2.05
N SER A 243 -3.31 -6.76 -3.00
CA SER A 243 -2.85 -5.60 -3.76
C SER A 243 -3.81 -4.45 -3.62
N MET A 244 -3.25 -3.27 -3.35
CA MET A 244 -3.98 -2.01 -3.16
C MET A 244 -3.43 -0.94 -4.08
N SER A 245 -4.32 -0.19 -4.71
CA SER A 245 -3.95 1.06 -5.38
C SER A 245 -4.31 2.26 -4.52
N CYS A 246 -3.47 3.28 -4.61
CA CYS A 246 -3.63 4.54 -3.90
C CYS A 246 -3.75 5.67 -4.92
N LYS A 247 -4.74 6.54 -4.77
CA LYS A 247 -4.97 7.66 -5.67
C LYS A 247 -5.40 8.90 -4.91
N ARG A 248 -4.76 10.03 -5.18
CA ARG A 248 -5.23 11.33 -4.73
C ARG A 248 -6.51 11.71 -5.45
N VAL A 249 -7.56 11.96 -4.69
CA VAL A 249 -8.86 12.42 -5.22
C VAL A 249 -8.82 13.94 -5.39
N ASP A 250 -8.22 14.63 -4.43
CA ASP A 250 -7.93 16.06 -4.45
C ASP A 250 -6.69 16.38 -3.57
N ASP A 251 -6.48 17.65 -3.23
CA ASP A 251 -5.32 18.07 -2.46
C ASP A 251 -5.28 17.50 -1.04
N ASN A 252 -6.43 17.10 -0.49
CA ASN A 252 -6.58 16.70 0.90
C ASN A 252 -7.09 15.27 1.10
N GLN A 253 -7.32 14.51 0.03
CA GLN A 253 -7.90 13.18 0.17
C GLN A 253 -7.21 12.14 -0.70
N ILE A 254 -6.98 10.96 -0.12
CA ILE A 254 -6.48 9.76 -0.78
C ILE A 254 -7.57 8.70 -0.78
N LYS A 255 -7.78 8.05 -1.92
CA LYS A 255 -8.60 6.86 -2.04
C LYS A 255 -7.71 5.63 -2.15
N LEU A 256 -7.89 4.69 -1.24
CA LEU A 256 -7.29 3.36 -1.25
C LEU A 256 -8.30 2.38 -1.84
N THR A 257 -7.90 1.62 -2.85
CA THR A 257 -8.77 0.64 -3.52
C THR A 257 -8.10 -0.72 -3.49
N PHE A 258 -8.81 -1.73 -2.99
CA PHE A 258 -8.34 -3.11 -3.00
C PHE A 258 -8.63 -3.73 -4.38
N GLU A 259 -7.62 -4.30 -5.02
CA GLU A 259 -7.76 -4.89 -6.35
C GLU A 259 -7.63 -6.41 -6.34
N LYS A 260 -6.96 -6.94 -5.33
CA LYS A 260 -6.83 -8.36 -5.07
C LYS A 260 -6.76 -8.61 -3.57
N GLN A 261 -7.50 -9.57 -3.11
CA GLN A 261 -7.39 -10.18 -1.79
C GLN A 261 -7.64 -11.67 -1.95
N LYS A 262 -6.67 -12.51 -1.54
CA LYS A 262 -6.86 -13.97 -1.59
C LYS A 262 -7.76 -14.39 -0.45
N ASP A 263 -8.56 -15.39 -0.71
CA ASP A 263 -9.36 -16.13 0.28
C ASP A 263 -10.44 -15.34 1.03
N ILE A 264 -10.65 -14.07 0.66
CA ILE A 264 -11.72 -13.22 1.19
C ILE A 264 -12.39 -12.39 0.07
N GLU A 265 -13.57 -11.86 0.35
CA GLU A 265 -14.22 -10.90 -0.53
C GLU A 265 -13.40 -9.60 -0.59
N ILE A 266 -13.28 -9.03 -1.80
CA ILE A 266 -12.54 -7.77 -1.98
C ILE A 266 -13.21 -6.66 -1.17
N ALA A 267 -12.46 -6.03 -0.28
CA ALA A 267 -12.94 -4.95 0.58
C ALA A 267 -13.36 -3.72 -0.22
N GLN A 268 -14.30 -2.96 0.33
CA GLN A 268 -14.70 -1.68 -0.24
C GLN A 268 -13.55 -0.67 -0.19
N PRO A 269 -13.48 0.25 -1.16
CA PRO A 269 -12.47 1.30 -1.13
C PRO A 269 -12.57 2.16 0.12
N ILE A 270 -11.42 2.58 0.66
CA ILE A 270 -11.31 3.42 1.85
C ILE A 270 -10.83 4.81 1.42
N SER A 271 -11.53 5.84 1.88
CA SER A 271 -11.11 7.24 1.68
C SER A 271 -10.42 7.75 2.95
N LEU A 272 -9.25 8.36 2.78
CA LEU A 272 -8.42 8.90 3.86
C LEU A 272 -8.23 10.41 3.66
N ASP A 273 -8.57 11.20 4.66
CA ASP A 273 -8.31 12.63 4.64
C ASP A 273 -6.86 12.90 5.06
N MET A 274 -6.19 13.80 4.35
CA MET A 274 -4.82 14.26 4.61
C MET A 274 -4.89 15.50 5.53
N VAL A 275 -4.66 15.30 6.81
CA VAL A 275 -4.73 16.34 7.83
C VAL A 275 -3.35 16.99 7.99
N GLN A 276 -3.28 18.30 7.82
CA GLN A 276 -2.06 19.06 8.08
C GLN A 276 -1.83 19.17 9.60
N VAL A 277 -0.67 18.71 10.06
CA VAL A 277 -0.25 18.72 11.46
C VAL A 277 0.96 19.63 11.63
N ASN A 278 0.85 20.62 12.52
CA ASN A 278 1.99 21.45 12.91
C ASN A 278 2.86 20.67 13.90
N ILE A 279 4.16 20.54 13.58
CA ILE A 279 5.13 19.73 14.36
C ILE A 279 6.26 20.59 14.95
N GLY A 280 6.22 21.92 14.76
CA GLY A 280 7.23 22.85 15.24
C GLY A 280 6.82 23.56 16.54
N ASP A 281 7.80 24.03 17.31
CA ASP A 281 7.61 24.77 18.56
C ASP A 281 7.10 26.22 18.34
N GLY A 282 6.26 26.42 17.33
CA GLY A 282 5.67 27.73 17.00
C GLY A 282 6.48 28.59 16.01
N ALA A 283 7.61 28.10 15.48
CA ALA A 283 8.26 28.73 14.34
C ALA A 283 7.46 28.45 13.06
N ILE A 284 7.22 29.47 12.27
CA ILE A 284 6.47 29.39 11.00
C ILE A 284 7.21 28.42 10.08
N GLY A 285 6.60 27.26 9.75
CA GLY A 285 7.02 26.45 8.63
C GLY A 285 7.27 24.94 8.87
N GLU A 286 7.17 24.42 10.07
CA GLU A 286 7.28 22.97 10.27
C GLU A 286 5.89 22.31 10.36
N ALA A 287 5.38 21.86 9.23
CA ALA A 287 4.14 21.09 9.17
C ALA A 287 4.35 19.85 8.31
N SER A 288 3.64 18.78 8.63
CA SER A 288 3.56 17.58 7.82
C SER A 288 2.12 17.07 7.81
N VAL A 289 1.89 15.88 7.26
CA VAL A 289 0.55 15.33 7.06
C VAL A 289 0.43 14.03 7.83
N ALA A 290 -0.71 13.86 8.52
CA ALA A 290 -1.21 12.59 9.01
C ALA A 290 -2.46 12.17 8.20
N LEU A 291 -2.85 10.91 8.31
CA LEU A 291 -4.04 10.38 7.67
C LEU A 291 -5.11 10.06 8.71
N GLU A 292 -6.37 10.26 8.34
CA GLU A 292 -7.51 9.81 9.12
C GLU A 292 -8.62 9.31 8.19
N LEU A 293 -9.52 8.47 8.70
CA LEU A 293 -10.66 8.01 7.92
C LEU A 293 -11.52 9.21 7.51
N ALA A 294 -11.76 9.33 6.22
CA ALA A 294 -12.60 10.41 5.72
C ALA A 294 -14.01 10.30 6.28
N SER A 295 -14.50 11.39 6.84
CA SER A 295 -15.88 11.42 7.33
C SER A 295 -16.86 11.21 6.16
N ILE A 296 -17.93 10.44 6.37
CA ILE A 296 -19.00 10.19 5.37
C ILE A 296 -19.52 11.51 4.76
N ILE A 297 -19.49 12.60 5.56
CA ILE A 297 -19.86 13.95 5.08
C ILE A 297 -18.89 14.45 3.98
N ALA A 298 -17.63 14.02 3.98
CA ALA A 298 -16.66 14.40 2.93
C ALA A 298 -16.91 13.63 1.63
N GLU A 299 -17.31 12.35 1.69
CA GLU A 299 -17.71 11.59 0.49
C GLU A 299 -18.96 12.17 -0.16
N GLU A 300 -19.94 12.61 0.63
CA GLU A 300 -21.11 13.32 0.10
C GLU A 300 -20.71 14.69 -0.48
N LYS A 301 -19.81 15.44 0.15
CA LYS A 301 -19.30 16.70 -0.43
C LYS A 301 -18.54 16.48 -1.74
N HIS A 302 -17.81 15.39 -1.88
CA HIS A 302 -17.13 15.05 -3.15
C HIS A 302 -18.07 14.61 -4.26
N LYS A 303 -19.13 13.87 -3.94
CA LYS A 303 -20.23 13.63 -4.88
C LYS A 303 -20.84 14.94 -5.41
N PHE A 304 -20.77 16.01 -4.64
CA PHE A 304 -21.42 17.31 -4.90
C PHE A 304 -20.50 18.45 -5.33
N GLN A 305 -19.18 18.25 -5.50
CA GLN A 305 -18.35 19.28 -6.15
C GLN A 305 -18.62 19.34 -7.67
N LEU A 306 -19.67 20.07 -7.98
CA LEU A 306 -20.03 20.35 -9.37
C LEU A 306 -19.06 21.41 -9.93
N THR A 307 -18.54 21.19 -11.12
CA THR A 307 -17.83 22.22 -11.89
C THR A 307 -18.72 23.43 -12.14
N THR A 308 -18.14 24.58 -12.46
CA THR A 308 -18.92 25.78 -12.79
C THR A 308 -20.00 25.52 -13.84
N ASN A 309 -19.67 24.75 -14.90
CA ASN A 309 -20.63 24.40 -15.93
C ASN A 309 -21.69 23.42 -15.45
N GLU A 310 -21.36 22.46 -14.61
CA GLU A 310 -22.33 21.55 -13.99
C GLU A 310 -23.29 22.29 -13.07
N ARG A 311 -22.77 23.25 -12.23
CA ARG A 311 -23.64 24.10 -11.40
C ARG A 311 -24.60 24.96 -12.22
N LEU A 312 -24.12 25.56 -13.31
CA LEU A 312 -24.98 26.34 -14.21
C LEU A 312 -26.01 25.46 -14.89
N THR A 313 -25.63 24.27 -15.31
CA THR A 313 -26.52 23.28 -15.94
C THR A 313 -27.59 22.79 -14.96
N LEU A 314 -27.21 22.49 -13.70
CA LEU A 314 -28.17 22.11 -12.65
C LEU A 314 -29.10 23.28 -12.28
N LYS A 315 -28.56 24.49 -12.16
CA LYS A 315 -29.39 25.71 -11.96
C LYS A 315 -30.39 25.91 -13.06
N ALA A 316 -30.00 25.66 -14.31
CA ALA A 316 -30.91 25.71 -15.46
C ALA A 316 -32.02 24.66 -15.35
N LEU A 317 -31.72 23.44 -14.87
CA LEU A 317 -32.75 22.42 -14.65
C LEU A 317 -33.73 22.85 -13.55
N ASN A 318 -33.25 23.34 -12.42
CA ASN A 318 -34.11 23.87 -11.35
C ASN A 318 -35.05 25.00 -11.90
N ASN A 319 -34.52 25.95 -12.69
CA ASN A 319 -35.31 27.00 -13.29
C ASN A 319 -36.35 26.43 -14.26
N ALA A 320 -35.95 25.45 -15.06
CA ALA A 320 -36.87 24.78 -16.01
C ALA A 320 -38.00 24.03 -15.28
N VAL A 321 -37.65 23.28 -14.24
CA VAL A 321 -38.64 22.56 -13.41
C VAL A 321 -39.60 23.54 -12.74
N HIS A 322 -39.09 24.64 -12.22
CA HIS A 322 -39.93 25.66 -11.59
C HIS A 322 -40.90 26.34 -12.56
N ARG A 323 -40.46 26.62 -13.80
CA ARG A 323 -41.26 27.34 -14.80
C ARG A 323 -42.15 26.46 -15.67
N HIS A 324 -41.71 25.26 -15.98
CA HIS A 324 -42.30 24.39 -17.00
C HIS A 324 -42.57 22.96 -16.50
N GLY A 325 -42.20 22.65 -15.24
CA GLY A 325 -42.31 21.32 -14.70
C GLY A 325 -43.74 20.79 -14.75
N LYS A 326 -43.87 19.53 -15.12
CA LYS A 326 -45.13 18.77 -15.15
C LYS A 326 -44.90 17.43 -14.46
N ALA A 327 -46.00 16.81 -14.00
CA ALA A 327 -45.94 15.45 -13.53
C ALA A 327 -45.36 14.53 -14.63
N PRO A 328 -44.45 13.59 -14.27
CA PRO A 328 -43.89 12.66 -15.25
C PRO A 328 -44.99 11.88 -15.99
N LYS A 329 -44.80 11.68 -17.28
CA LYS A 329 -45.80 10.95 -18.13
C LYS A 329 -45.74 9.44 -17.88
N SER A 330 -44.61 8.93 -17.39
CA SER A 330 -44.40 7.49 -17.20
C SER A 330 -44.72 7.05 -15.78
N ASN A 331 -45.58 6.06 -15.64
CA ASN A 331 -45.85 5.39 -14.35
C ASN A 331 -44.64 4.64 -13.77
N ARG A 332 -43.55 4.52 -14.54
CA ARG A 332 -42.29 3.90 -14.08
C ARG A 332 -41.45 4.85 -13.21
N VAL A 333 -41.69 6.15 -13.28
CA VAL A 333 -41.03 7.18 -12.49
C VAL A 333 -41.85 7.42 -11.23
N LYS A 334 -41.43 6.71 -10.13
CA LYS A 334 -42.11 6.83 -8.82
C LYS A 334 -41.41 7.89 -7.95
N GLY A 335 -42.21 8.65 -7.19
CA GLY A 335 -41.67 9.62 -6.20
C GLY A 335 -41.27 10.99 -6.80
N VAL A 336 -41.31 11.19 -8.11
CA VAL A 336 -40.97 12.45 -8.74
C VAL A 336 -42.22 13.29 -8.90
N ARG A 337 -42.22 14.52 -8.39
CA ARG A 337 -43.34 15.45 -8.45
C ARG A 337 -43.38 16.21 -9.79
N MET A 338 -42.20 16.62 -10.27
CA MET A 338 -42.09 17.42 -11.49
C MET A 338 -40.86 17.02 -12.31
N ALA A 339 -41.05 16.99 -13.64
CA ALA A 339 -40.00 16.76 -14.62
C ALA A 339 -40.17 17.71 -15.81
N VAL A 340 -39.09 17.90 -16.56
CA VAL A 340 -39.07 18.74 -17.76
C VAL A 340 -38.43 18.01 -18.93
N SER A 341 -38.75 18.42 -20.14
CA SER A 341 -38.09 17.92 -21.35
C SER A 341 -36.68 18.48 -21.48
N ILE A 342 -35.81 17.75 -22.19
CA ILE A 342 -34.44 18.22 -22.50
C ILE A 342 -34.49 19.56 -23.29
N LYS A 343 -35.53 19.83 -24.02
CA LYS A 343 -35.72 21.08 -24.77
C LYS A 343 -35.91 22.27 -23.83
N GLU A 344 -36.77 22.13 -22.82
CA GLU A 344 -37.02 23.15 -21.82
C GLU A 344 -35.78 23.37 -20.96
N TRP A 345 -35.10 22.32 -20.51
CA TRP A 345 -33.84 22.42 -19.80
C TRP A 345 -32.77 23.16 -20.59
N ARG A 346 -32.58 22.78 -21.87
CA ARG A 346 -31.63 23.44 -22.78
C ARG A 346 -31.95 24.90 -23.00
N SER A 347 -33.21 25.27 -23.06
CA SER A 347 -33.67 26.67 -23.21
C SER A 347 -33.23 27.53 -22.02
N GLU A 348 -33.39 27.03 -20.79
CA GLU A 348 -32.92 27.70 -19.58
C GLU A 348 -31.39 27.73 -19.48
N ALA A 349 -30.71 26.65 -19.90
CA ALA A 349 -29.25 26.60 -19.90
C ALA A 349 -28.65 27.60 -20.89
N LYS A 350 -29.31 27.87 -22.02
CA LYS A 350 -28.87 28.91 -22.95
C LYS A 350 -28.81 30.27 -22.27
N ASN A 351 -29.79 30.63 -21.49
CA ASN A 351 -29.85 31.91 -20.79
C ASN A 351 -28.70 32.09 -19.73
N LEU A 352 -28.22 30.99 -19.19
CA LEU A 352 -27.18 31.00 -18.12
C LEU A 352 -25.76 30.76 -18.64
N MET A 353 -25.60 30.04 -19.74
CA MET A 353 -24.30 29.53 -20.24
C MET A 353 -23.89 30.17 -21.57
N ASP A 354 -24.79 30.85 -22.29
CA ASP A 354 -24.48 31.42 -23.60
C ASP A 354 -23.71 32.74 -23.45
N THR A 355 -22.40 32.66 -23.69
CA THR A 355 -21.48 33.81 -23.70
C THR A 355 -21.19 34.31 -25.11
N GLY A 356 -22.08 34.04 -26.07
CA GLY A 356 -21.91 34.36 -27.50
C GLY A 356 -21.02 33.38 -28.28
N LYS A 357 -20.54 32.31 -27.65
CA LYS A 357 -19.71 31.27 -28.27
C LYS A 357 -20.53 29.97 -28.45
N ARG A 358 -20.51 29.37 -29.65
CA ARG A 358 -21.18 28.07 -29.91
C ARG A 358 -20.79 26.92 -28.97
N SER A 359 -19.68 27.08 -28.20
CA SER A 359 -19.16 26.07 -27.26
C SER A 359 -20.09 25.80 -26.05
N TRP A 360 -21.03 26.70 -25.71
CA TRP A 360 -21.94 26.52 -24.57
C TRP A 360 -22.82 25.27 -24.72
N LEU A 361 -23.28 24.95 -25.92
CA LEU A 361 -24.13 23.78 -26.19
C LEU A 361 -23.37 22.46 -25.91
N THR A 362 -22.11 22.39 -26.31
CA THR A 362 -21.25 21.24 -26.06
C THR A 362 -20.95 21.11 -24.54
N SER A 363 -20.72 22.24 -23.87
CA SER A 363 -20.53 22.28 -22.42
C SER A 363 -21.78 21.84 -21.68
N PHE A 364 -22.96 22.32 -22.10
CA PHE A 364 -24.24 21.88 -21.54
C PHE A 364 -24.44 20.39 -21.72
N ALA A 365 -24.28 19.84 -22.91
CA ALA A 365 -24.51 18.42 -23.20
C ALA A 365 -23.58 17.53 -22.34
N ARG A 366 -22.30 17.90 -22.23
CA ARG A 366 -21.32 17.17 -21.38
C ARG A 366 -21.69 17.24 -19.90
N SER A 367 -22.05 18.41 -19.39
CA SER A 367 -22.43 18.62 -18.02
C SER A 367 -23.74 17.90 -17.68
N ALA A 368 -24.74 17.95 -18.55
CA ALA A 368 -26.00 17.24 -18.36
C ALA A 368 -25.81 15.71 -18.28
N SER A 369 -24.99 15.12 -19.18
CA SER A 369 -24.65 13.70 -19.12
C SER A 369 -23.97 13.33 -17.80
N ARG A 370 -22.99 14.11 -17.35
CA ARG A 370 -22.30 13.87 -16.07
C ARG A 370 -23.21 14.00 -14.86
N LEU A 371 -24.15 14.95 -14.85
CA LEU A 371 -25.11 15.07 -13.76
C LEU A 371 -26.05 13.87 -13.67
N VAL A 372 -26.41 13.28 -14.82
CA VAL A 372 -27.19 12.03 -14.87
C VAL A 372 -26.34 10.83 -14.41
N GLU A 373 -25.10 10.70 -14.92
CA GLU A 373 -24.15 9.64 -14.51
C GLU A 373 -23.83 9.67 -13.00
N ARG A 374 -23.85 10.86 -12.40
CA ARG A 374 -23.62 11.06 -10.97
C ARG A 374 -24.90 10.97 -10.11
N GLU A 375 -26.00 10.62 -10.72
CA GLU A 375 -27.29 10.51 -10.05
C GLU A 375 -27.78 11.81 -9.37
N VAL A 376 -27.28 12.97 -9.80
CA VAL A 376 -27.77 14.29 -9.35
C VAL A 376 -29.04 14.66 -10.12
N VAL A 377 -29.17 14.16 -11.34
CA VAL A 377 -30.31 14.36 -12.24
C VAL A 377 -30.87 13.02 -12.64
N GLY A 378 -32.14 12.82 -12.38
CA GLY A 378 -32.88 11.68 -12.87
C GLY A 378 -33.28 11.87 -14.33
N LYS A 379 -33.28 10.76 -15.09
CA LYS A 379 -33.68 10.75 -16.50
C LYS A 379 -34.55 9.54 -16.86
N HIS A 380 -35.63 9.78 -17.53
CA HIS A 380 -36.41 8.73 -18.15
C HIS A 380 -36.96 9.25 -19.51
N ASP A 381 -36.61 8.60 -20.60
CA ASP A 381 -36.88 9.07 -21.97
C ASP A 381 -36.36 10.52 -22.19
N ASP A 382 -37.24 11.46 -22.49
CA ASP A 382 -36.92 12.88 -22.66
C ASP A 382 -37.17 13.72 -21.38
N GLU A 383 -37.61 13.09 -20.30
CA GLU A 383 -37.92 13.74 -19.01
C GLU A 383 -36.73 13.74 -18.08
N HIS A 384 -36.45 14.89 -17.43
CA HIS A 384 -35.36 15.10 -16.49
C HIS A 384 -35.87 15.82 -15.24
N TRP A 385 -35.31 15.43 -14.07
CA TRP A 385 -35.64 16.01 -12.78
C TRP A 385 -34.42 16.03 -11.85
N VAL A 386 -34.47 16.82 -10.80
CA VAL A 386 -33.45 16.83 -9.77
C VAL A 386 -33.73 15.68 -8.80
N ILE A 387 -32.70 14.91 -8.45
CA ILE A 387 -32.79 13.89 -7.40
C ILE A 387 -32.47 14.60 -6.07
N GLU A 388 -33.42 14.56 -5.14
CA GLU A 388 -33.30 15.15 -3.78
C GLU A 388 -32.47 14.26 -2.87
#